data_f155373bfc7c352db42491ab82aa5798
#
_entry.id   f155373bfc7c352db42491ab82aa5798
#
_cell.length_a   1.000
_cell.length_b   1.000
_cell.length_c   1.000
_cell.angle_alpha   90.00
_cell.angle_beta   90.00
_cell.angle_gamma   90.00
#
_symmetry.space_group_name_H-M   'P 1'
#
loop_
_entity.id
_entity.type
_entity.pdbx_description
1 polymer ?
#
loop_
_entity_poly.entity_id
_entity_poly.type
_entity_poly.pdbx_seq_one_letter_code
_entity_poly.pdbx_strand_id
1 'polypeptide(L)'
;MKLIFEMGAPGRGCDLIPPCTPPEVTVKVPMRKKALHLPEVSETELSRHYTDLAKQTHGVNDGFYPLGSCTMKYNPKINDAASLLPGFTNIHPLQDTKDVQGCLEVLSSIEEALCEITGMQACTLQPAAGAHGEFTGLLLIKAWHESRGDSKRTKIIVPDSAHGTNPASAAMADFDVINIPSDEHGCVDLEALKAAVGDDTAGLMLTNPNTVGLFDPNIAEITRIVHDAGGLCYYDGANLNAVMGITRPGDMGFDVMHLNLHKTFSTPHGGGGPGSGPVACKDFLAPFLPGLRIDKQTDGTFTAKTAAHAIGNVRSFSSNFLVVVRAFCYILTLGREGIPEAAATAVLNANYMMHKLAGHYKMAYDHTCMHEFVMTLEQEKHERNVSALDIAKALLDHGIHPPTMYFPLIVHEALMIEPTETESRETLDEAVQIFLDVLTKSQAHPEKMHEYPFETPVRRLDEVGAARKPVVRYISWEMTPTSIGGEQQAGISGGSQSPS
;
A
#
# COMPACT_ATOMS: atom_id res chain seq x y z
N MET A 1 16.08 -23.09 -8.90
CA MET A 1 15.62 -23.67 -7.60
C MET A 1 14.48 -24.62 -7.89
N LYS A 2 14.37 -25.75 -7.18
CA LYS A 2 13.18 -26.63 -7.29
C LYS A 2 11.99 -26.00 -6.58
N LEU A 3 10.79 -26.19 -7.11
CA LEU A 3 9.57 -25.84 -6.40
C LEU A 3 9.36 -26.85 -5.24
N ILE A 4 8.65 -26.44 -4.19
CA ILE A 4 8.38 -27.29 -3.04
C ILE A 4 7.69 -28.61 -3.46
N PHE A 5 6.84 -28.58 -4.50
CA PHE A 5 6.16 -29.74 -5.07
C PHE A 5 7.07 -30.71 -5.83
N GLU A 6 8.32 -30.33 -6.10
CA GLU A 6 9.35 -31.15 -6.76
C GLU A 6 10.33 -31.74 -5.74
N MET A 7 10.08 -31.50 -4.46
CA MET A 7 10.91 -31.96 -3.34
C MET A 7 10.18 -33.06 -2.57
N GLY A 8 10.94 -33.72 -1.70
CA GLY A 8 10.39 -34.74 -0.81
C GLY A 8 10.39 -36.14 -1.39
N ALA A 9 9.90 -37.07 -0.60
CA ALA A 9 9.67 -38.47 -0.96
C ALA A 9 8.60 -39.07 -0.05
N PRO A 10 7.85 -40.07 -0.52
CA PRO A 10 6.84 -40.72 0.29
C PRO A 10 7.38 -41.21 1.65
N GLY A 11 6.66 -40.93 2.72
CA GLY A 11 7.05 -41.23 4.10
C GLY A 11 8.03 -40.23 4.75
N ARG A 12 8.43 -39.16 4.06
CA ARG A 12 9.27 -38.10 4.60
C ARG A 12 8.40 -36.95 5.15
N GLY A 13 7.56 -37.26 6.12
CA GLY A 13 6.65 -36.30 6.75
C GLY A 13 7.34 -35.35 7.75
N CYS A 14 6.68 -34.24 8.00
CA CYS A 14 6.99 -33.32 9.10
C CYS A 14 5.72 -33.22 9.95
N ASP A 15 5.69 -33.92 11.08
CA ASP A 15 4.52 -34.01 11.96
C ASP A 15 4.57 -32.93 13.04
N LEU A 16 4.32 -31.70 12.63
CA LEU A 16 4.27 -30.52 13.53
C LEU A 16 2.85 -30.23 14.04
N ILE A 17 1.83 -30.89 13.51
CA ILE A 17 0.45 -30.68 13.90
C ILE A 17 0.11 -31.63 15.04
N PRO A 18 -0.37 -31.12 16.19
CA PRO A 18 -0.84 -31.97 17.27
C PRO A 18 -1.93 -32.93 16.80
N PRO A 19 -2.03 -34.14 17.36
CA PRO A 19 -3.10 -35.07 17.01
C PRO A 19 -4.48 -34.46 17.29
N CYS A 20 -5.42 -34.69 16.37
CA CYS A 20 -6.80 -34.25 16.53
C CYS A 20 -7.45 -35.02 17.65
N THR A 21 -7.80 -34.34 18.74
CA THR A 21 -8.44 -34.96 19.90
C THR A 21 -9.98 -34.92 19.91
N PRO A 22 -10.67 -34.02 19.19
CA PRO A 22 -12.11 -34.03 19.03
C PRO A 22 -12.61 -35.33 18.35
N PRO A 23 -13.80 -35.81 18.69
CA PRO A 23 -14.39 -36.96 18.02
C PRO A 23 -14.55 -36.73 16.52
N GLU A 24 -14.25 -37.75 15.72
CA GLU A 24 -14.52 -37.70 14.28
C GLU A 24 -16.02 -37.54 14.01
N VAL A 25 -16.37 -36.54 13.22
CA VAL A 25 -17.73 -36.27 12.77
C VAL A 25 -17.88 -36.74 11.32
N THR A 26 -18.78 -37.68 11.07
CA THR A 26 -19.11 -38.09 9.72
C THR A 26 -19.91 -37.01 9.02
N VAL A 27 -19.29 -36.35 8.01
CA VAL A 27 -19.96 -35.35 7.20
C VAL A 27 -20.74 -36.01 6.05
N LYS A 28 -22.01 -35.62 5.87
CA LYS A 28 -22.91 -36.16 4.83
C LYS A 28 -22.78 -35.34 3.53
N VAL A 29 -21.56 -35.18 3.03
CA VAL A 29 -21.27 -34.47 1.76
C VAL A 29 -20.40 -35.33 0.87
N PRO A 30 -20.39 -35.15 -0.44
CA PRO A 30 -19.48 -35.84 -1.34
C PRO A 30 -18.03 -35.60 -0.92
N MET A 31 -17.35 -36.68 -0.53
CA MET A 31 -15.94 -36.63 -0.13
C MET A 31 -15.03 -36.75 -1.36
N ARG A 32 -13.82 -36.19 -1.26
CA ARG A 32 -12.79 -36.39 -2.26
C ARG A 32 -12.45 -37.84 -2.45
N LYS A 33 -12.39 -38.28 -3.70
CA LYS A 33 -12.04 -39.69 -4.04
C LYS A 33 -10.55 -39.91 -4.24
N LYS A 34 -9.79 -38.84 -4.54
CA LYS A 34 -8.32 -38.90 -4.74
C LYS A 34 -7.60 -38.22 -3.61
N ALA A 35 -6.47 -38.73 -3.19
CA ALA A 35 -5.60 -38.09 -2.22
C ALA A 35 -5.09 -36.73 -2.75
N LEU A 36 -4.72 -35.83 -1.83
CA LEU A 36 -4.01 -34.63 -2.17
C LEU A 36 -2.58 -34.97 -2.54
N HIS A 37 -2.08 -34.41 -3.64
CA HIS A 37 -0.67 -34.49 -4.01
C HIS A 37 0.10 -33.36 -3.32
N LEU A 38 0.23 -33.45 -2.00
CA LEU A 38 1.06 -32.53 -1.22
C LEU A 38 2.48 -33.09 -1.14
N PRO A 39 3.51 -32.27 -1.14
CA PRO A 39 4.87 -32.73 -0.97
C PRO A 39 5.10 -33.25 0.44
N GLU A 40 5.77 -34.40 0.56
CA GLU A 40 6.22 -34.96 1.84
C GLU A 40 7.69 -34.58 2.03
N VAL A 41 7.95 -33.54 2.83
CA VAL A 41 9.28 -32.98 3.09
C VAL A 41 9.57 -32.97 4.57
N SER A 42 10.82 -33.14 4.96
CA SER A 42 11.26 -32.98 6.35
C SER A 42 11.25 -31.51 6.76
N GLU A 43 11.18 -31.24 8.08
CA GLU A 43 11.28 -29.89 8.64
C GLU A 43 12.55 -29.18 8.15
N THR A 44 13.69 -29.87 8.11
CA THR A 44 14.95 -29.32 7.64
C THR A 44 14.90 -28.91 6.17
N GLU A 45 14.31 -29.74 5.30
CA GLU A 45 14.15 -29.41 3.88
C GLU A 45 13.22 -28.23 3.68
N LEU A 46 12.11 -28.18 4.42
CA LEU A 46 11.14 -27.09 4.41
C LEU A 46 11.81 -25.77 4.82
N SER A 47 12.49 -25.79 5.96
CA SER A 47 13.20 -24.62 6.51
C SER A 47 14.26 -24.09 5.54
N ARG A 48 15.09 -24.97 4.97
CA ARG A 48 16.12 -24.59 3.99
C ARG A 48 15.53 -24.01 2.71
N HIS A 49 14.46 -24.62 2.20
CA HIS A 49 13.78 -24.15 0.99
C HIS A 49 13.29 -22.70 1.14
N TYR A 50 12.57 -22.40 2.20
CA TYR A 50 12.06 -21.03 2.43
C TYR A 50 13.15 -20.05 2.86
N THR A 51 14.19 -20.49 3.54
CA THR A 51 15.37 -19.67 3.83
C THR A 51 16.09 -19.27 2.55
N ASP A 52 16.24 -20.19 1.60
CA ASP A 52 16.88 -19.92 0.33
C ASP A 52 16.03 -19.01 -0.57
N LEU A 53 14.69 -19.14 -0.52
CA LEU A 53 13.79 -18.20 -1.17
C LEU A 53 13.90 -16.80 -0.57
N ALA A 54 13.92 -16.69 0.75
CA ALA A 54 14.05 -15.39 1.44
C ALA A 54 15.35 -14.66 1.08
N LYS A 55 16.47 -15.38 0.94
CA LYS A 55 17.77 -14.81 0.50
C LYS A 55 17.76 -14.26 -0.94
N GLN A 56 16.78 -14.65 -1.76
CA GLN A 56 16.67 -14.20 -3.16
C GLN A 56 15.70 -13.02 -3.31
N THR A 57 15.12 -12.55 -2.21
CA THR A 57 14.23 -11.39 -2.19
C THR A 57 14.97 -10.17 -1.65
N HIS A 58 14.52 -8.97 -2.04
CA HIS A 58 15.04 -7.71 -1.53
C HIS A 58 13.98 -7.05 -0.64
N GLY A 59 14.37 -6.67 0.56
CA GLY A 59 13.53 -5.96 1.52
C GLY A 59 14.23 -4.72 2.09
N VAL A 60 13.54 -3.94 2.90
CA VAL A 60 14.08 -2.72 3.54
C VAL A 60 15.32 -2.96 4.42
N ASN A 61 15.57 -4.20 4.84
CA ASN A 61 16.76 -4.54 5.62
C ASN A 61 17.96 -4.95 4.75
N ASP A 62 17.76 -5.14 3.44
CA ASP A 62 18.79 -5.61 2.51
C ASP A 62 19.46 -4.45 1.77
N GLY A 63 18.79 -3.31 1.62
CA GLY A 63 19.31 -2.11 0.97
C GLY A 63 18.25 -1.07 0.70
N PHE A 64 18.62 -0.05 -0.08
CA PHE A 64 17.77 1.08 -0.41
C PHE A 64 16.52 0.65 -1.19
N TYR A 65 15.36 1.13 -0.75
CA TYR A 65 14.05 0.71 -1.27
C TYR A 65 13.17 1.93 -1.62
N PRO A 66 13.50 2.70 -2.66
CA PRO A 66 12.86 3.99 -2.97
C PRO A 66 11.55 3.86 -3.74
N LEU A 67 10.71 2.88 -3.42
CA LEU A 67 9.46 2.62 -4.13
C LEU A 67 8.43 3.71 -3.81
N GLY A 68 8.29 4.68 -4.72
CA GLY A 68 7.39 5.80 -4.59
C GLY A 68 5.93 5.36 -4.39
N SER A 69 5.18 6.17 -3.66
CA SER A 69 3.80 5.90 -3.25
C SER A 69 3.62 4.72 -2.26
N CYS A 70 4.70 3.99 -1.91
CA CYS A 70 4.65 2.82 -1.03
C CYS A 70 5.23 3.05 0.37
N THR A 71 6.04 4.07 0.56
CA THR A 71 6.68 4.41 1.85
C THR A 71 7.39 3.20 2.47
N MET A 72 8.38 2.67 1.75
CA MET A 72 9.14 1.50 2.17
C MET A 72 10.23 1.90 3.17
N LYS A 73 9.83 2.30 4.37
CA LYS A 73 10.76 2.70 5.41
C LYS A 73 11.06 1.58 6.41
N TYR A 74 12.16 1.72 7.12
CA TYR A 74 12.55 0.79 8.16
C TYR A 74 11.48 0.64 9.23
N ASN A 75 11.21 -0.59 9.65
CA ASN A 75 10.29 -0.90 10.74
C ASN A 75 11.09 -1.18 12.02
N PRO A 76 10.97 -0.34 13.08
CA PRO A 76 11.72 -0.49 14.30
C PRO A 76 11.48 -1.84 14.97
N LYS A 77 12.54 -2.57 15.33
CA LYS A 77 12.45 -3.92 15.94
C LYS A 77 11.73 -3.93 17.29
N ILE A 78 11.77 -2.81 18.02
CA ILE A 78 11.01 -2.67 19.27
C ILE A 78 9.49 -2.79 19.06
N ASN A 79 8.99 -2.32 17.93
CA ASN A 79 7.57 -2.41 17.60
C ASN A 79 7.14 -3.87 17.40
N ASP A 80 8.00 -4.68 16.75
CA ASP A 80 7.77 -6.11 16.62
C ASP A 80 7.80 -6.82 17.98
N ALA A 81 8.81 -6.53 18.80
CA ALA A 81 8.95 -7.11 20.13
C ALA A 81 7.73 -6.80 21.02
N ALA A 82 7.24 -5.56 21.01
CA ALA A 82 6.07 -5.15 21.76
C ALA A 82 4.80 -5.86 21.27
N SER A 83 4.63 -6.02 19.96
CA SER A 83 3.48 -6.71 19.39
C SER A 83 3.41 -8.20 19.75
N LEU A 84 4.54 -8.81 20.11
CA LEU A 84 4.63 -10.22 20.47
C LEU A 84 4.47 -10.48 21.99
N LEU A 85 4.20 -9.45 22.79
CA LEU A 85 3.93 -9.63 24.22
C LEU A 85 2.73 -10.57 24.44
N PRO A 86 2.82 -11.51 25.40
CA PRO A 86 1.76 -12.49 25.64
C PRO A 86 0.38 -11.88 25.92
N GLY A 87 0.32 -10.68 26.51
CA GLY A 87 -0.93 -9.95 26.74
C GLY A 87 -1.65 -9.52 25.46
N PHE A 88 -0.94 -9.50 24.33
CA PHE A 88 -1.50 -9.18 23.01
C PHE A 88 -1.68 -10.41 22.12
N THR A 89 -0.84 -11.47 22.29
CA THR A 89 -0.84 -12.64 21.42
C THR A 89 -1.64 -13.81 21.96
N ASN A 90 -1.79 -13.93 23.29
CA ASN A 90 -2.49 -15.03 23.94
C ASN A 90 -3.94 -14.68 24.31
N ILE A 91 -4.59 -13.86 23.50
CA ILE A 91 -5.98 -13.44 23.65
C ILE A 91 -6.79 -13.83 22.41
N HIS A 92 -8.10 -13.84 22.54
CA HIS A 92 -9.01 -14.05 21.42
C HIS A 92 -9.90 -12.83 21.23
N PRO A 93 -10.12 -12.34 19.99
CA PRO A 93 -10.87 -11.09 19.73
C PRO A 93 -12.36 -11.15 20.16
N LEU A 94 -12.90 -12.32 20.41
CA LEU A 94 -14.28 -12.51 20.89
C LEU A 94 -14.37 -12.82 22.40
N GLN A 95 -13.29 -12.59 23.16
CA GLN A 95 -13.37 -12.66 24.63
C GLN A 95 -14.23 -11.55 25.19
N ASP A 96 -14.73 -11.76 26.41
CA ASP A 96 -15.46 -10.73 27.15
C ASP A 96 -14.59 -9.47 27.33
N THR A 97 -15.18 -8.30 27.14
CA THR A 97 -14.45 -7.01 27.21
C THR A 97 -13.72 -6.82 28.52
N LYS A 98 -14.24 -7.38 29.64
CA LYS A 98 -13.57 -7.32 30.96
C LYS A 98 -12.22 -8.02 30.99
N ASP A 99 -11.98 -9.01 30.12
CA ASP A 99 -10.77 -9.83 30.07
C ASP A 99 -9.70 -9.23 29.12
N VAL A 100 -10.07 -8.23 28.31
CA VAL A 100 -9.22 -7.63 27.27
C VAL A 100 -9.08 -6.10 27.40
N GLN A 101 -9.22 -5.58 28.61
CA GLN A 101 -9.21 -4.13 28.87
C GLN A 101 -7.97 -3.42 28.32
N GLY A 102 -6.77 -3.97 28.51
CA GLY A 102 -5.53 -3.38 27.96
C GLY A 102 -5.51 -3.36 26.42
N CYS A 103 -6.14 -4.33 25.77
CA CYS A 103 -6.26 -4.30 24.30
C CYS A 103 -7.24 -3.22 23.82
N LEU A 104 -8.33 -3.01 24.55
CA LEU A 104 -9.30 -1.94 24.27
C LEU A 104 -8.67 -0.57 24.53
N GLU A 105 -7.86 -0.43 25.58
CA GLU A 105 -7.09 0.79 25.85
C GLU A 105 -6.13 1.13 24.71
N VAL A 106 -5.39 0.16 24.17
CA VAL A 106 -4.53 0.35 23.00
C VAL A 106 -5.34 0.83 21.80
N LEU A 107 -6.48 0.18 21.50
CA LEU A 107 -7.35 0.58 20.38
C LEU A 107 -7.89 2.01 20.57
N SER A 108 -8.38 2.38 21.74
CA SER A 108 -8.86 3.72 22.05
C SER A 108 -7.75 4.76 21.91
N SER A 109 -6.56 4.47 22.49
CA SER A 109 -5.44 5.42 22.51
C SER A 109 -4.88 5.69 21.11
N ILE A 110 -4.83 4.68 20.22
CA ILE A 110 -4.39 4.93 18.85
C ILE A 110 -5.45 5.67 18.04
N GLU A 111 -6.75 5.41 18.26
CA GLU A 111 -7.83 6.21 17.64
C GLU A 111 -7.70 7.68 18.02
N GLU A 112 -7.48 7.98 19.30
CA GLU A 112 -7.25 9.35 19.79
C GLU A 112 -6.01 9.98 19.15
N ALA A 113 -4.88 9.24 19.10
CA ALA A 113 -3.64 9.72 18.50
C ALA A 113 -3.80 10.01 16.99
N LEU A 114 -4.47 9.11 16.25
CA LEU A 114 -4.74 9.32 14.83
C LEU A 114 -5.66 10.52 14.58
N CYS A 115 -6.68 10.72 15.41
CA CYS A 115 -7.53 11.89 15.35
C CYS A 115 -6.75 13.19 15.59
N GLU A 116 -5.85 13.21 16.58
CA GLU A 116 -5.00 14.39 16.85
C GLU A 116 -4.05 14.67 15.67
N ILE A 117 -3.36 13.65 15.14
CA ILE A 117 -2.43 13.81 14.00
C ILE A 117 -3.15 14.33 12.75
N THR A 118 -4.40 13.95 12.55
CA THR A 118 -5.16 14.25 11.31
C THR A 118 -6.10 15.44 11.42
N GLY A 119 -6.40 15.93 12.64
CA GLY A 119 -7.41 16.97 12.87
C GLY A 119 -8.85 16.47 12.69
N MET A 120 -9.06 15.15 12.79
CA MET A 120 -10.38 14.52 12.77
C MET A 120 -10.89 14.31 14.21
N GLN A 121 -12.17 13.96 14.35
CA GLN A 121 -12.81 13.81 15.67
C GLN A 121 -13.16 12.37 16.02
N ALA A 122 -13.26 11.49 15.03
CA ALA A 122 -13.57 10.09 15.24
C ALA A 122 -12.81 9.21 14.27
N CYS A 123 -12.49 7.98 14.68
CA CYS A 123 -11.74 7.03 13.87
C CYS A 123 -12.33 5.62 14.02
N THR A 124 -12.16 4.79 13.03
CA THR A 124 -12.34 3.33 13.09
C THR A 124 -11.11 2.61 12.56
N LEU A 125 -10.70 1.56 13.24
CA LEU A 125 -9.58 0.72 12.86
C LEU A 125 -10.02 -0.52 12.05
N GLN A 126 -11.30 -0.62 11.73
CA GLN A 126 -11.88 -1.83 11.14
C GLN A 126 -11.39 -2.14 9.71
N PRO A 127 -11.20 -1.16 8.80
CA PRO A 127 -10.77 -1.47 7.44
C PRO A 127 -9.41 -2.17 7.39
N ALA A 128 -9.28 -3.18 6.52
CA ALA A 128 -8.13 -4.08 6.49
C ALA A 128 -6.89 -3.50 5.81
N ALA A 129 -7.08 -2.55 4.90
CA ALA A 129 -6.02 -1.95 4.08
C ALA A 129 -6.49 -0.61 3.49
N GLY A 130 -5.60 0.09 2.74
CA GLY A 130 -5.87 1.41 2.17
C GLY A 130 -7.11 1.44 1.27
N ALA A 131 -7.15 0.64 0.22
CA ALA A 131 -8.31 0.58 -0.69
C ALA A 131 -9.62 0.22 0.03
N HIS A 132 -9.56 -0.59 1.10
CA HIS A 132 -10.71 -0.87 1.94
C HIS A 132 -11.12 0.34 2.79
N GLY A 133 -10.13 1.15 3.22
CA GLY A 133 -10.36 2.44 3.87
C GLY A 133 -10.99 3.46 2.92
N GLU A 134 -10.51 3.53 1.66
CA GLU A 134 -11.11 4.37 0.62
C GLU A 134 -12.60 4.04 0.44
N PHE A 135 -12.89 2.76 0.19
CA PHE A 135 -14.27 2.29 0.02
C PHE A 135 -15.13 2.58 1.25
N THR A 136 -14.60 2.36 2.45
CA THR A 136 -15.31 2.65 3.72
C THR A 136 -15.63 4.14 3.84
N GLY A 137 -14.66 5.03 3.55
CA GLY A 137 -14.87 6.47 3.60
C GLY A 137 -15.94 6.96 2.62
N LEU A 138 -15.97 6.38 1.42
CA LEU A 138 -17.04 6.68 0.43
C LEU A 138 -18.41 6.17 0.87
N LEU A 139 -18.47 5.01 1.54
CA LEU A 139 -19.72 4.53 2.13
C LEU A 139 -20.23 5.46 3.26
N LEU A 140 -19.33 6.11 4.02
CA LEU A 140 -19.71 7.13 5.00
C LEU A 140 -20.32 8.35 4.32
N ILE A 141 -19.70 8.84 3.22
CA ILE A 141 -20.25 9.94 2.42
C ILE A 141 -21.65 9.58 1.90
N LYS A 142 -21.79 8.38 1.35
CA LYS A 142 -23.08 7.87 0.84
C LYS A 142 -24.15 7.83 1.93
N ALA A 143 -23.84 7.20 3.06
CA ALA A 143 -24.75 7.08 4.20
C ALA A 143 -25.18 8.45 4.76
N TRP A 144 -24.27 9.42 4.78
CA TRP A 144 -24.60 10.78 5.23
C TRP A 144 -25.56 11.48 4.28
N HIS A 145 -25.34 11.42 2.95
CA HIS A 145 -26.28 11.99 1.97
C HIS A 145 -27.64 11.29 2.03
N GLU A 146 -27.67 9.96 2.09
CA GLU A 146 -28.89 9.16 2.19
C GLU A 146 -29.68 9.50 3.47
N SER A 147 -29.02 9.67 4.61
CA SER A 147 -29.67 10.02 5.88
C SER A 147 -30.40 11.36 5.84
N ARG A 148 -30.01 12.23 4.89
CA ARG A 148 -30.64 13.55 4.66
C ARG A 148 -31.67 13.53 3.54
N GLY A 149 -31.89 12.38 2.91
CA GLY A 149 -32.77 12.24 1.76
C GLY A 149 -32.23 12.85 0.46
N ASP A 150 -30.92 13.12 0.37
CA ASP A 150 -30.26 13.77 -0.78
C ASP A 150 -29.73 12.74 -1.78
N SER A 151 -30.64 11.96 -2.36
CA SER A 151 -30.32 10.85 -3.27
C SER A 151 -29.80 11.29 -4.65
N LYS A 152 -29.86 12.58 -4.97
CA LYS A 152 -29.34 13.11 -6.24
C LYS A 152 -27.81 13.20 -6.30
N ARG A 153 -27.11 13.11 -5.15
CA ARG A 153 -25.68 13.24 -5.06
C ARG A 153 -24.99 11.92 -5.40
N THR A 154 -24.71 11.76 -6.69
CA THR A 154 -24.16 10.52 -7.24
C THR A 154 -22.73 10.67 -7.78
N LYS A 155 -22.18 11.90 -7.83
CA LYS A 155 -20.89 12.16 -8.49
C LYS A 155 -19.77 12.33 -7.45
N ILE A 156 -18.66 11.63 -7.70
CA ILE A 156 -17.38 11.86 -7.03
C ILE A 156 -16.39 12.44 -8.04
N ILE A 157 -15.82 13.59 -7.69
CA ILE A 157 -14.78 14.26 -8.48
C ILE A 157 -13.42 13.68 -8.07
N VAL A 158 -12.57 13.36 -9.06
CA VAL A 158 -11.24 12.78 -8.86
C VAL A 158 -10.27 13.45 -9.82
N PRO A 159 -9.14 14.04 -9.34
CA PRO A 159 -8.10 14.56 -10.21
C PRO A 159 -7.42 13.45 -11.03
N ASP A 160 -6.92 13.79 -12.23
CA ASP A 160 -6.21 12.87 -13.12
C ASP A 160 -4.86 12.38 -12.55
N SER A 161 -4.29 13.13 -11.61
CA SER A 161 -3.11 12.74 -10.83
C SER A 161 -3.43 11.75 -9.70
N ALA A 162 -4.70 11.43 -9.42
CA ALA A 162 -5.07 10.54 -8.32
C ALA A 162 -4.55 9.11 -8.53
N HIS A 163 -4.35 8.39 -7.43
CA HIS A 163 -4.05 6.97 -7.48
C HIS A 163 -5.21 6.20 -8.16
N GLY A 164 -4.89 5.21 -8.99
CA GLY A 164 -5.90 4.44 -9.74
C GLY A 164 -6.94 3.70 -8.89
N THR A 165 -6.70 3.53 -7.59
CA THR A 165 -7.69 2.96 -6.66
C THR A 165 -8.82 3.93 -6.33
N ASN A 166 -8.60 5.25 -6.39
CA ASN A 166 -9.62 6.23 -6.03
C ASN A 166 -10.86 6.14 -6.95
N PRO A 167 -10.74 6.23 -8.29
CA PRO A 167 -11.89 6.04 -9.16
C PRO A 167 -12.49 4.64 -9.05
N ALA A 168 -11.69 3.60 -8.82
CA ALA A 168 -12.19 2.25 -8.65
C ALA A 168 -13.03 2.10 -7.37
N SER A 169 -12.59 2.69 -6.26
CA SER A 169 -13.31 2.70 -4.99
C SER A 169 -14.62 3.49 -5.09
N ALA A 170 -14.62 4.61 -5.83
CA ALA A 170 -15.82 5.40 -6.07
C ALA A 170 -16.86 4.61 -6.90
N ALA A 171 -16.43 3.95 -7.96
CA ALA A 171 -17.28 3.08 -8.76
C ALA A 171 -17.85 1.89 -7.95
N MET A 172 -17.04 1.28 -7.07
CA MET A 172 -17.48 0.21 -6.17
C MET A 172 -18.54 0.69 -5.15
N ALA A 173 -18.47 1.95 -4.74
CA ALA A 173 -19.45 2.58 -3.86
C ALA A 173 -20.71 3.06 -4.63
N ASP A 174 -20.80 2.75 -5.92
CA ASP A 174 -21.91 3.12 -6.79
C ASP A 174 -22.04 4.64 -6.98
N PHE A 175 -20.89 5.30 -7.20
CA PHE A 175 -20.80 6.69 -7.62
C PHE A 175 -20.31 6.81 -9.06
N ASP A 176 -20.80 7.85 -9.75
CA ASP A 176 -20.27 8.28 -11.04
C ASP A 176 -18.95 9.04 -10.82
N VAL A 177 -17.89 8.66 -11.52
CA VAL A 177 -16.58 9.29 -11.41
C VAL A 177 -16.43 10.40 -12.43
N ILE A 178 -16.13 11.61 -11.98
CA ILE A 178 -15.82 12.77 -12.81
C ILE A 178 -14.34 13.09 -12.66
N ASN A 179 -13.57 12.87 -13.72
CA ASN A 179 -12.17 13.24 -13.74
C ASN A 179 -11.99 14.71 -14.08
N ILE A 180 -11.11 15.40 -13.34
CA ILE A 180 -10.69 16.76 -13.64
C ILE A 180 -9.18 16.79 -13.92
N PRO A 181 -8.72 17.66 -14.86
CA PRO A 181 -7.30 17.76 -15.17
C PRO A 181 -6.50 18.44 -14.07
N SER A 182 -5.20 18.15 -14.07
CA SER A 182 -4.21 18.98 -13.38
C SER A 182 -3.84 20.21 -14.23
N ASP A 183 -3.44 21.29 -13.58
CA ASP A 183 -2.89 22.47 -14.23
C ASP A 183 -1.43 22.26 -14.70
N GLU A 184 -0.83 23.28 -15.30
CA GLU A 184 0.56 23.24 -15.78
C GLU A 184 1.59 23.05 -14.65
N HIS A 185 1.21 23.27 -13.40
CA HIS A 185 2.04 23.10 -12.21
C HIS A 185 1.82 21.74 -11.52
N GLY A 186 0.97 20.89 -12.07
CA GLY A 186 0.66 19.55 -11.51
C GLY A 186 -0.31 19.57 -10.32
N CYS A 187 -0.99 20.68 -10.09
CA CYS A 187 -2.02 20.87 -9.08
C CYS A 187 -3.42 20.78 -9.68
N VAL A 188 -4.47 20.83 -8.86
CA VAL A 188 -5.85 20.80 -9.36
C VAL A 188 -6.18 22.05 -10.17
N ASP A 189 -6.70 21.87 -11.39
CA ASP A 189 -7.24 23.00 -12.17
C ASP A 189 -8.56 23.48 -11.51
N LEU A 190 -8.48 24.68 -10.89
CA LEU A 190 -9.60 25.29 -10.17
C LEU A 190 -10.80 25.62 -11.07
N GLU A 191 -10.57 26.01 -12.32
CA GLU A 191 -11.64 26.34 -13.25
C GLU A 191 -12.34 25.07 -13.72
N ALA A 192 -11.60 24.00 -13.98
CA ALA A 192 -12.16 22.67 -14.25
C ALA A 192 -12.96 22.15 -13.05
N LEU A 193 -12.45 22.32 -11.83
CA LEU A 193 -13.17 21.95 -10.61
C LEU A 193 -14.49 22.72 -10.48
N LYS A 194 -14.46 24.05 -10.62
CA LYS A 194 -15.67 24.90 -10.58
C LYS A 194 -16.72 24.52 -11.62
N ALA A 195 -16.26 24.09 -12.80
CA ALA A 195 -17.15 23.65 -13.87
C ALA A 195 -17.76 22.24 -13.61
N ALA A 196 -17.05 21.39 -12.87
CA ALA A 196 -17.45 20.02 -12.59
C ALA A 196 -18.40 19.88 -11.39
N VAL A 197 -18.31 20.79 -10.39
CA VAL A 197 -19.14 20.73 -9.19
C VAL A 197 -20.58 21.18 -9.47
N GLY A 198 -21.54 20.50 -8.86
CA GLY A 198 -22.96 20.81 -8.98
C GLY A 198 -23.78 20.29 -7.80
N ASP A 199 -25.09 20.41 -7.91
CA ASP A 199 -26.02 19.94 -6.87
C ASP A 199 -26.12 18.40 -6.81
N ASP A 200 -25.55 17.69 -7.78
CA ASP A 200 -25.39 16.24 -7.85
C ASP A 200 -24.02 15.75 -7.39
N THR A 201 -23.13 16.65 -6.97
CA THR A 201 -21.80 16.29 -6.44
C THR A 201 -21.94 15.71 -5.03
N ALA A 202 -21.58 14.43 -4.86
CA ALA A 202 -21.49 13.79 -3.53
C ALA A 202 -20.20 14.18 -2.81
N GLY A 203 -19.10 14.28 -3.54
CA GLY A 203 -17.83 14.70 -2.96
C GLY A 203 -16.65 14.75 -3.92
N LEU A 204 -15.49 15.05 -3.36
CA LEU A 204 -14.18 15.05 -4.01
C LEU A 204 -13.27 14.06 -3.31
N MET A 205 -12.53 13.24 -4.05
CA MET A 205 -11.40 12.45 -3.54
C MET A 205 -10.10 13.11 -3.97
N LEU A 206 -9.23 13.44 -3.02
CA LEU A 206 -7.97 14.13 -3.27
C LEU A 206 -6.88 13.63 -2.32
N THR A 207 -5.65 13.62 -2.81
CA THR A 207 -4.42 13.41 -2.04
C THR A 207 -3.65 14.72 -1.99
N ASN A 208 -3.18 15.15 -0.82
CA ASN A 208 -2.33 16.34 -0.69
C ASN A 208 -1.21 16.11 0.36
N PRO A 209 0.07 15.96 -0.01
CA PRO A 209 0.61 16.11 -1.37
C PRO A 209 0.05 15.08 -2.36
N ASN A 210 0.00 15.47 -3.64
CA ASN A 210 -0.49 14.60 -4.71
C ASN A 210 0.54 13.55 -5.14
N THR A 211 0.18 12.66 -6.07
CA THR A 211 1.04 11.56 -6.52
C THR A 211 2.25 11.98 -7.37
N VAL A 212 2.36 13.24 -7.76
CA VAL A 212 3.58 13.78 -8.38
C VAL A 212 4.52 14.44 -7.35
N GLY A 213 4.20 14.32 -6.06
CA GLY A 213 5.01 14.83 -4.96
C GLY A 213 4.82 16.30 -4.63
N LEU A 214 3.75 16.94 -5.07
CA LEU A 214 3.49 18.37 -4.91
C LEU A 214 2.36 18.64 -3.92
N PHE A 215 2.56 19.63 -3.07
CA PHE A 215 1.51 20.14 -2.18
C PHE A 215 0.68 21.18 -2.91
N ASP A 216 -0.63 20.99 -3.02
CA ASP A 216 -1.54 21.94 -3.63
C ASP A 216 -1.78 23.13 -2.69
N PRO A 217 -1.30 24.33 -3.03
CA PRO A 217 -1.45 25.51 -2.16
C PRO A 217 -2.88 26.02 -2.11
N ASN A 218 -3.72 25.62 -3.07
CA ASN A 218 -5.12 26.07 -3.18
C ASN A 218 -6.08 25.17 -2.41
N ILE A 219 -5.57 24.26 -1.59
CA ILE A 219 -6.40 23.20 -0.93
C ILE A 219 -7.61 23.78 -0.17
N ALA A 220 -7.46 24.92 0.50
CA ALA A 220 -8.56 25.55 1.22
C ALA A 220 -9.66 26.09 0.27
N GLU A 221 -9.30 26.57 -0.92
CA GLU A 221 -10.27 26.97 -1.95
C GLU A 221 -10.94 25.75 -2.58
N ILE A 222 -10.19 24.70 -2.86
CA ILE A 222 -10.69 23.43 -3.42
C ILE A 222 -11.78 22.85 -2.51
N THR A 223 -11.49 22.68 -1.21
CA THR A 223 -12.47 22.12 -0.27
C THR A 223 -13.68 23.03 -0.11
N ARG A 224 -13.49 24.35 -0.08
CA ARG A 224 -14.59 25.31 -0.03
C ARG A 224 -15.52 25.23 -1.24
N ILE A 225 -14.99 25.12 -2.47
CA ILE A 225 -15.78 24.98 -3.70
C ILE A 225 -16.71 23.74 -3.61
N VAL A 226 -16.20 22.62 -3.12
CA VAL A 226 -16.96 21.37 -2.97
C VAL A 226 -18.03 21.51 -1.88
N HIS A 227 -17.67 22.11 -0.74
CA HIS A 227 -18.62 22.35 0.36
C HIS A 227 -19.72 23.34 -0.01
N ASP A 228 -19.40 24.41 -0.73
CA ASP A 228 -20.39 25.39 -1.20
C ASP A 228 -21.44 24.74 -2.13
N ALA A 229 -21.05 23.70 -2.89
CA ALA A 229 -21.94 22.88 -3.68
C ALA A 229 -22.69 21.81 -2.85
N GLY A 230 -22.36 21.64 -1.57
CA GLY A 230 -22.96 20.67 -0.65
C GLY A 230 -22.38 19.26 -0.74
N GLY A 231 -21.26 19.06 -1.41
CA GLY A 231 -20.47 17.84 -1.42
C GLY A 231 -19.56 17.73 -0.19
N LEU A 232 -18.93 16.56 0.00
CA LEU A 232 -17.96 16.31 1.06
C LEU A 232 -16.55 16.08 0.47
N CYS A 233 -15.53 16.37 1.28
CA CYS A 233 -14.14 16.24 0.88
C CYS A 233 -13.51 15.01 1.54
N TYR A 234 -13.09 14.05 0.70
CA TYR A 234 -12.37 12.86 1.12
C TYR A 234 -10.87 13.06 0.87
N TYR A 235 -10.05 12.84 1.89
CA TYR A 235 -8.60 12.85 1.78
C TYR A 235 -8.05 11.42 1.67
N ASP A 236 -7.33 11.14 0.58
CA ASP A 236 -6.53 9.94 0.49
C ASP A 236 -5.26 10.13 1.32
N GLY A 237 -5.29 9.60 2.52
CA GLY A 237 -4.21 9.65 3.50
C GLY A 237 -3.33 8.40 3.48
N ALA A 238 -3.28 7.67 2.36
CA ALA A 238 -2.41 6.51 2.20
C ALA A 238 -0.97 6.84 2.60
N ASN A 239 -0.52 8.06 2.34
CA ASN A 239 0.78 8.57 2.76
C ASN A 239 0.62 9.95 3.46
N LEU A 240 1.01 10.01 4.74
CA LEU A 240 1.11 11.26 5.51
C LEU A 240 2.56 11.66 5.79
N ASN A 241 3.54 11.03 5.15
CA ASN A 241 4.97 11.21 5.46
C ASN A 241 5.44 12.66 5.36
N ALA A 242 4.83 13.46 4.50
CA ALA A 242 5.20 14.86 4.34
C ALA A 242 4.48 15.81 5.28
N VAL A 243 3.36 15.38 5.90
CA VAL A 243 2.44 16.33 6.57
C VAL A 243 2.18 16.00 8.04
N MET A 244 2.46 14.77 8.50
CA MET A 244 2.18 14.39 9.90
C MET A 244 2.92 15.30 10.89
N GLY A 245 2.16 15.90 11.81
CA GLY A 245 2.72 16.84 12.79
C GLY A 245 3.09 18.23 12.26
N ILE A 246 2.96 18.48 10.94
CA ILE A 246 3.21 19.78 10.30
C ILE A 246 1.89 20.48 9.97
N THR A 247 0.98 19.75 9.30
CA THR A 247 -0.37 20.23 9.00
C THR A 247 -1.34 19.06 9.06
N ARG A 248 -2.65 19.35 9.25
CA ARG A 248 -3.65 18.32 9.48
C ARG A 248 -4.73 18.35 8.39
N PRO A 249 -5.04 17.23 7.74
CA PRO A 249 -6.08 17.18 6.71
C PRO A 249 -7.44 17.74 7.17
N GLY A 250 -7.82 17.48 8.41
CA GLY A 250 -9.05 18.02 8.98
C GLY A 250 -9.09 19.55 9.04
N ASP A 251 -7.94 20.23 9.18
CA ASP A 251 -7.83 21.69 9.18
C ASP A 251 -7.78 22.27 7.76
N MET A 252 -7.43 21.45 6.75
CA MET A 252 -7.51 21.80 5.34
C MET A 252 -8.94 21.79 4.79
N GLY A 253 -9.93 21.31 5.56
CA GLY A 253 -11.33 21.23 5.14
C GLY A 253 -11.79 19.83 4.71
N PHE A 254 -11.01 18.78 4.96
CA PHE A 254 -11.44 17.41 4.67
C PHE A 254 -12.38 16.88 5.77
N ASP A 255 -13.37 16.11 5.33
CA ASP A 255 -14.45 15.58 6.19
C ASP A 255 -14.20 14.14 6.62
N VAL A 256 -13.57 13.36 5.76
CA VAL A 256 -13.24 11.96 5.97
C VAL A 256 -11.95 11.63 5.27
N MET A 257 -11.20 10.68 5.84
CA MET A 257 -9.95 10.21 5.29
C MET A 257 -9.67 8.77 5.68
N HIS A 258 -8.81 8.08 4.91
CA HIS A 258 -8.17 6.87 5.39
C HIS A 258 -6.68 7.10 5.65
N LEU A 259 -6.08 6.18 6.39
CA LEU A 259 -4.65 6.14 6.64
C LEU A 259 -4.12 4.74 6.33
N ASN A 260 -2.83 4.64 5.98
CA ASN A 260 -2.16 3.35 5.87
C ASN A 260 -1.11 3.21 6.99
N LEU A 261 -1.41 2.37 8.00
CA LEU A 261 -0.46 2.14 9.09
C LEU A 261 0.84 1.47 8.60
N HIS A 262 0.76 0.71 7.52
CA HIS A 262 1.88 0.05 6.86
C HIS A 262 2.72 0.97 5.95
N LYS A 263 2.43 2.26 5.92
CA LYS A 263 3.24 3.28 5.24
C LYS A 263 3.81 4.25 6.28
N THR A 264 3.13 5.36 6.52
CA THR A 264 3.57 6.44 7.41
C THR A 264 3.90 5.96 8.83
N PHE A 265 3.15 5.00 9.37
CA PHE A 265 3.32 4.55 10.77
C PHE A 265 4.22 3.31 10.91
N SER A 266 5.04 3.03 9.88
CA SER A 266 6.18 2.10 9.94
C SER A 266 5.83 0.68 10.40
N THR A 267 4.75 0.12 9.88
CA THR A 267 4.42 -1.29 10.08
C THR A 267 4.71 -2.11 8.82
N PRO A 268 4.95 -3.43 8.91
CA PRO A 268 5.27 -4.25 7.75
C PRO A 268 4.15 -4.26 6.70
N HIS A 269 4.52 -4.29 5.41
CA HIS A 269 3.58 -4.50 4.30
C HIS A 269 3.07 -5.94 4.24
N GLY A 270 3.76 -6.89 4.84
CA GLY A 270 3.31 -8.27 5.04
C GLY A 270 3.35 -9.17 3.82
N GLY A 271 4.13 -8.84 2.79
CA GLY A 271 4.34 -9.73 1.63
C GLY A 271 3.07 -10.06 0.84
N GLY A 272 2.25 -9.08 0.56
CA GLY A 272 0.97 -9.25 -0.16
C GLY A 272 -0.25 -8.80 0.66
N GLY A 273 -0.06 -7.90 1.58
CA GLY A 273 -0.97 -7.47 2.64
C GLY A 273 -0.72 -8.33 3.87
N PRO A 274 -1.34 -8.18 4.96
CA PRO A 274 -2.24 -7.11 5.32
C PRO A 274 -1.50 -5.96 5.97
N GLY A 275 -1.89 -4.77 5.57
CA GLY A 275 -1.60 -3.61 6.37
C GLY A 275 -2.75 -3.30 7.33
N SER A 276 -3.09 -2.02 7.47
CA SER A 276 -4.31 -1.55 8.12
C SER A 276 -4.70 -0.22 7.49
N GLY A 277 -6.00 0.02 7.34
CA GLY A 277 -6.53 1.22 6.69
C GLY A 277 -7.54 1.94 7.58
N PRO A 278 -7.13 2.48 8.74
CA PRO A 278 -8.03 3.27 9.57
C PRO A 278 -8.74 4.36 8.79
N VAL A 279 -10.00 4.63 9.15
CA VAL A 279 -10.77 5.75 8.59
C VAL A 279 -11.08 6.72 9.71
N ALA A 280 -10.67 7.97 9.51
CA ALA A 280 -10.95 9.08 10.44
C ALA A 280 -11.89 10.08 9.78
N CYS A 281 -12.73 10.74 10.58
CA CYS A 281 -13.74 11.64 10.05
C CYS A 281 -14.15 12.75 11.05
N LYS A 282 -14.87 13.75 10.53
CA LYS A 282 -15.51 14.78 11.32
C LYS A 282 -16.70 14.23 12.12
N ASP A 283 -17.07 14.91 13.20
CA ASP A 283 -18.10 14.49 14.16
C ASP A 283 -19.42 14.10 13.51
N PHE A 284 -19.85 14.83 12.49
CA PHE A 284 -21.13 14.56 11.83
C PHE A 284 -21.17 13.24 11.06
N LEU A 285 -20.00 12.65 10.71
CA LEU A 285 -19.87 11.34 10.09
C LEU A 285 -19.66 10.22 11.14
N ALA A 286 -19.27 10.54 12.36
CA ALA A 286 -19.00 9.57 13.41
C ALA A 286 -20.13 8.57 13.69
N PRO A 287 -21.44 8.96 13.63
CA PRO A 287 -22.56 8.03 13.82
C PRO A 287 -22.62 6.89 12.80
N PHE A 288 -22.01 7.06 11.62
CA PHE A 288 -22.03 6.08 10.52
C PHE A 288 -20.82 5.14 10.53
N LEU A 289 -19.81 5.38 11.36
CA LEU A 289 -18.59 4.58 11.41
C LEU A 289 -18.90 3.09 11.62
N PRO A 290 -18.25 2.19 10.84
CA PRO A 290 -18.44 0.75 10.96
C PRO A 290 -17.77 0.15 12.19
N GLY A 291 -18.21 -1.05 12.56
CA GLY A 291 -17.58 -1.85 13.59
C GLY A 291 -17.91 -1.41 15.02
N LEU A 292 -17.04 -1.80 15.92
CA LEU A 292 -17.16 -1.48 17.33
C LEU A 292 -16.46 -0.15 17.63
N ARG A 293 -17.17 0.70 18.35
CA ARG A 293 -16.63 1.92 18.97
C ARG A 293 -16.17 1.58 20.38
N ILE A 294 -14.99 2.03 20.74
CA ILE A 294 -14.43 1.83 22.08
C ILE A 294 -14.73 3.09 22.90
N ASP A 295 -15.50 2.94 23.97
CA ASP A 295 -15.85 4.05 24.87
C ASP A 295 -15.16 3.86 26.22
N LYS A 296 -14.36 4.84 26.64
CA LYS A 296 -13.81 4.93 27.98
C LYS A 296 -14.90 5.34 28.96
N GLN A 297 -15.08 4.55 30.02
CA GLN A 297 -16.07 4.82 31.06
C GLN A 297 -15.49 5.72 32.14
N THR A 298 -16.36 6.26 32.98
CA THR A 298 -15.99 7.18 34.10
C THR A 298 -15.14 6.51 35.18
N ASP A 299 -15.20 5.18 35.29
CA ASP A 299 -14.41 4.37 36.21
C ASP A 299 -13.05 3.97 35.61
N GLY A 300 -12.75 4.41 34.38
CA GLY A 300 -11.52 4.09 33.65
C GLY A 300 -11.56 2.80 32.85
N THR A 301 -12.63 2.02 32.90
CA THR A 301 -12.81 0.81 32.07
C THR A 301 -13.20 1.16 30.64
N PHE A 302 -13.08 0.20 29.73
CA PHE A 302 -13.43 0.35 28.33
C PHE A 302 -14.59 -0.60 27.97
N THR A 303 -15.53 -0.09 27.20
CA THR A 303 -16.62 -0.89 26.62
C THR A 303 -16.58 -0.77 25.10
N ALA A 304 -17.14 -1.78 24.43
CA ALA A 304 -17.22 -1.80 22.97
C ALA A 304 -18.69 -1.94 22.54
N LYS A 305 -19.16 -1.05 21.68
CA LYS A 305 -20.53 -1.06 21.14
C LYS A 305 -20.57 -0.54 19.72
N THR A 306 -21.58 -0.98 18.96
CA THR A 306 -21.83 -0.48 17.61
C THR A 306 -22.53 0.88 17.66
N ALA A 307 -22.15 1.81 16.77
CA ALA A 307 -22.84 3.09 16.63
C ALA A 307 -24.28 2.91 16.10
N ALA A 308 -25.18 3.82 16.49
CA ALA A 308 -26.61 3.69 16.21
C ALA A 308 -26.97 3.69 14.71
N HIS A 309 -26.19 4.39 13.89
CA HIS A 309 -26.40 4.53 12.45
C HIS A 309 -25.26 3.94 11.64
N ALA A 310 -24.45 3.05 12.26
CA ALA A 310 -23.30 2.45 11.60
C ALA A 310 -23.68 1.80 10.25
N ILE A 311 -22.81 1.96 9.25
CA ILE A 311 -22.97 1.30 7.95
C ILE A 311 -22.83 -0.24 8.01
N GLY A 312 -22.68 -0.79 9.21
CA GLY A 312 -22.47 -2.20 9.46
C GLY A 312 -21.01 -2.55 9.70
N ASN A 313 -20.67 -3.81 9.54
CA ASN A 313 -19.28 -4.27 9.63
C ASN A 313 -18.68 -4.35 8.22
N VAL A 314 -17.52 -3.73 8.00
CA VAL A 314 -16.79 -3.84 6.72
C VAL A 314 -15.87 -5.04 6.70
N ARG A 315 -15.63 -5.70 7.85
CA ARG A 315 -14.91 -6.98 8.00
C ARG A 315 -15.30 -7.72 9.28
N SER A 316 -14.80 -8.95 9.44
CA SER A 316 -15.18 -9.86 10.55
C SER A 316 -14.74 -9.39 11.94
N PHE A 317 -13.58 -8.71 12.05
CA PHE A 317 -12.99 -8.28 13.31
C PHE A 317 -12.80 -6.77 13.39
N SER A 318 -12.49 -6.28 14.60
CA SER A 318 -12.39 -4.84 14.88
C SER A 318 -11.19 -4.18 14.18
N SER A 319 -10.09 -4.92 13.97
CA SER A 319 -8.85 -4.36 13.38
C SER A 319 -7.85 -5.46 13.02
N ASN A 320 -6.74 -5.08 12.39
CA ASN A 320 -5.50 -5.87 12.35
C ASN A 320 -4.69 -5.58 13.62
N PHE A 321 -5.11 -6.14 14.75
CA PHE A 321 -4.70 -5.70 16.09
C PHE A 321 -3.17 -5.58 16.29
N LEU A 322 -2.39 -6.60 15.89
CA LEU A 322 -0.94 -6.55 16.05
C LEU A 322 -0.25 -5.53 15.12
N VAL A 323 -0.87 -5.17 14.00
CA VAL A 323 -0.43 -4.03 13.18
C VAL A 323 -0.72 -2.71 13.90
N VAL A 324 -1.88 -2.60 14.52
CA VAL A 324 -2.25 -1.44 15.35
C VAL A 324 -1.28 -1.26 16.51
N VAL A 325 -0.91 -2.34 17.22
CA VAL A 325 0.09 -2.29 18.31
C VAL A 325 1.43 -1.75 17.81
N ARG A 326 1.92 -2.22 16.65
CA ARG A 326 3.17 -1.73 16.06
C ARG A 326 3.12 -0.24 15.74
N ALA A 327 2.04 0.21 15.10
CA ALA A 327 1.84 1.62 14.77
C ALA A 327 1.75 2.49 16.03
N PHE A 328 1.07 2.01 17.06
CA PHE A 328 0.98 2.72 18.34
C PHE A 328 2.35 2.84 19.01
N CYS A 329 3.15 1.77 19.01
CA CYS A 329 4.54 1.82 19.49
C CYS A 329 5.39 2.83 18.69
N TYR A 330 5.22 2.92 17.37
CA TYR A 330 5.89 3.92 16.54
C TYR A 330 5.52 5.35 16.97
N ILE A 331 4.22 5.63 17.15
CA ILE A 331 3.74 6.94 17.60
C ILE A 331 4.30 7.28 18.99
N LEU A 332 4.29 6.33 19.92
CA LEU A 332 4.82 6.54 21.28
C LEU A 332 6.33 6.76 21.28
N THR A 333 7.08 6.06 20.42
CA THR A 333 8.54 6.18 20.31
C THR A 333 8.95 7.54 19.78
N LEU A 334 8.28 8.04 18.74
CA LEU A 334 8.57 9.34 18.16
C LEU A 334 8.06 10.48 19.05
N GLY A 335 6.89 10.33 19.64
CA GLY A 335 6.26 11.36 20.45
C GLY A 335 5.97 12.64 19.69
N ARG A 336 5.71 13.70 20.43
CA ARG A 336 5.30 15.01 19.91
C ARG A 336 6.38 15.67 19.04
N GLU A 337 7.64 15.50 19.41
CA GLU A 337 8.78 16.10 18.71
C GLU A 337 9.20 15.27 17.50
N GLY A 338 9.26 13.94 17.63
CA GLY A 338 9.77 13.06 16.57
C GLY A 338 8.82 12.90 15.39
N ILE A 339 7.50 13.07 15.56
CA ILE A 339 6.54 12.97 14.45
C ILE A 339 6.76 14.06 13.40
N PRO A 340 6.80 15.37 13.74
CA PRO A 340 7.10 16.41 12.75
C PRO A 340 8.54 16.35 12.25
N GLU A 341 9.51 15.91 13.06
CA GLU A 341 10.90 15.72 12.62
C GLU A 341 11.00 14.64 11.52
N ALA A 342 10.29 13.52 11.69
CA ALA A 342 10.23 12.47 10.67
C ALA A 342 9.64 12.99 9.36
N ALA A 343 8.55 13.79 9.41
CA ALA A 343 7.97 14.39 8.22
C ALA A 343 8.93 15.39 7.54
N ALA A 344 9.56 16.26 8.30
CA ALA A 344 10.52 17.22 7.77
C ALA A 344 11.73 16.52 7.13
N THR A 345 12.23 15.44 7.74
CA THR A 345 13.35 14.65 7.22
C THR A 345 12.96 13.91 5.95
N ALA A 346 11.76 13.35 5.86
CA ALA A 346 11.27 12.72 4.62
C ALA A 346 11.27 13.70 3.44
N VAL A 347 10.77 14.92 3.65
CA VAL A 347 10.78 16.00 2.65
C VAL A 347 12.21 16.44 2.31
N LEU A 348 13.08 16.57 3.31
CA LEU A 348 14.48 16.93 3.11
C LEU A 348 15.21 15.89 2.26
N ASN A 349 15.07 14.61 2.57
CA ASN A 349 15.72 13.53 1.85
C ASN A 349 15.26 13.44 0.39
N ALA A 350 13.95 13.61 0.13
CA ALA A 350 13.41 13.63 -1.22
C ALA A 350 13.98 14.79 -2.04
N ASN A 351 13.97 16.01 -1.49
CA ASN A 351 14.53 17.18 -2.17
C ASN A 351 16.04 17.08 -2.35
N TYR A 352 16.77 16.55 -1.37
CA TYR A 352 18.22 16.31 -1.50
C TYR A 352 18.54 15.41 -2.68
N MET A 353 17.86 14.26 -2.78
CA MET A 353 18.08 13.30 -3.87
C MET A 353 17.63 13.89 -5.22
N MET A 354 16.44 14.50 -5.26
CA MET A 354 15.92 15.17 -6.46
C MET A 354 16.90 16.23 -6.99
N HIS A 355 17.40 17.10 -6.12
CA HIS A 355 18.34 18.16 -6.52
C HIS A 355 19.65 17.60 -7.10
N LYS A 356 20.16 16.51 -6.54
CA LYS A 356 21.36 15.83 -7.03
C LYS A 356 21.16 15.19 -8.41
N LEU A 357 19.94 14.74 -8.72
CA LEU A 357 19.61 14.09 -9.98
C LEU A 357 19.12 15.06 -11.06
N ALA A 358 18.57 16.22 -10.70
CA ALA A 358 17.90 17.16 -11.61
C ALA A 358 18.75 17.68 -12.77
N GLY A 359 20.07 17.73 -12.65
CA GLY A 359 20.97 18.13 -13.77
C GLY A 359 21.23 17.02 -14.80
N HIS A 360 20.77 15.81 -14.54
CA HIS A 360 21.06 14.60 -15.31
C HIS A 360 19.79 13.89 -15.81
N TYR A 361 18.81 13.73 -14.92
CA TYR A 361 17.47 13.22 -15.25
C TYR A 361 16.49 14.38 -15.37
N LYS A 362 15.54 14.27 -16.29
CA LYS A 362 14.47 15.26 -16.42
C LYS A 362 13.44 15.02 -15.30
N MET A 363 13.22 16.02 -14.44
CA MET A 363 12.13 16.00 -13.47
C MET A 363 10.79 16.24 -14.18
N ALA A 364 9.72 15.58 -13.71
CA ALA A 364 8.38 15.80 -14.26
C ALA A 364 7.90 17.25 -14.03
N TYR A 365 8.24 17.79 -12.85
CA TYR A 365 7.95 19.17 -12.46
C TYR A 365 9.20 19.81 -11.86
N ASP A 366 9.48 21.06 -12.21
CA ASP A 366 10.64 21.82 -11.73
C ASP A 366 10.28 22.65 -10.50
N HIS A 367 9.83 21.96 -9.45
CA HIS A 367 9.45 22.55 -8.18
C HIS A 367 10.03 21.75 -7.02
N THR A 368 10.14 22.40 -5.84
CA THR A 368 10.43 21.69 -4.60
C THR A 368 9.36 20.62 -4.36
N CYS A 369 9.79 19.38 -4.22
CA CYS A 369 8.89 18.28 -3.93
C CYS A 369 8.60 18.14 -2.43
N MET A 370 7.59 17.37 -2.10
CA MET A 370 7.33 16.94 -0.73
C MET A 370 8.16 15.67 -0.41
N HIS A 371 7.55 14.57 0.00
CA HIS A 371 8.25 13.35 0.43
C HIS A 371 8.69 12.43 -0.72
N GLU A 372 8.26 12.69 -1.93
CA GLU A 372 8.58 11.94 -3.14
C GLU A 372 8.67 12.87 -4.35
N PHE A 373 9.30 12.38 -5.42
CA PHE A 373 9.41 13.10 -6.69
C PHE A 373 9.36 12.14 -7.88
N VAL A 374 9.04 12.68 -9.05
CA VAL A 374 8.91 11.90 -10.28
C VAL A 374 9.90 12.40 -11.33
N MET A 375 10.65 11.44 -11.90
CA MET A 375 11.49 11.66 -13.09
C MET A 375 10.82 11.07 -14.32
N THR A 376 11.07 11.63 -15.49
CA THR A 376 10.66 11.07 -16.78
C THR A 376 11.85 10.63 -17.59
N LEU A 377 11.74 9.47 -18.23
CA LEU A 377 12.70 8.94 -19.19
C LEU A 377 12.19 9.01 -20.64
N GLU A 378 11.22 9.87 -20.90
CA GLU A 378 10.61 10.03 -22.22
C GLU A 378 11.66 10.37 -23.30
N GLN A 379 12.65 11.22 -22.97
CA GLN A 379 13.74 11.56 -23.88
C GLN A 379 14.63 10.35 -24.18
N GLU A 380 15.07 9.60 -23.17
CA GLU A 380 15.87 8.38 -23.31
C GLU A 380 15.12 7.31 -24.11
N LYS A 381 13.83 7.21 -23.89
CA LYS A 381 12.98 6.31 -24.66
C LYS A 381 12.89 6.71 -26.12
N HIS A 382 12.71 7.99 -26.41
CA HIS A 382 12.60 8.49 -27.79
C HIS A 382 13.94 8.43 -28.55
N GLU A 383 15.03 8.86 -27.92
CA GLU A 383 16.34 8.99 -28.59
C GLU A 383 17.12 7.68 -28.65
N ARG A 384 17.04 6.84 -27.62
CA ARG A 384 17.88 5.65 -27.41
C ARG A 384 17.11 4.36 -27.26
N ASN A 385 15.78 4.44 -27.27
CA ASN A 385 14.88 3.31 -26.97
C ASN A 385 15.12 2.69 -25.57
N VAL A 386 15.61 3.47 -24.61
CA VAL A 386 15.78 3.04 -23.20
C VAL A 386 14.57 3.48 -22.40
N SER A 387 13.83 2.52 -21.86
CA SER A 387 12.61 2.76 -21.08
C SER A 387 12.87 2.88 -19.58
N ALA A 388 11.87 3.36 -18.83
CA ALA A 388 11.87 3.34 -17.37
C ALA A 388 12.11 1.93 -16.82
N LEU A 389 11.53 0.90 -17.46
CA LEU A 389 11.76 -0.51 -17.11
C LEU A 389 13.24 -0.91 -17.27
N ASP A 390 13.93 -0.42 -18.31
CA ASP A 390 15.32 -0.78 -18.56
C ASP A 390 16.23 -0.21 -17.45
N ILE A 391 16.02 1.04 -17.06
CA ILE A 391 16.73 1.65 -15.93
C ILE A 391 16.41 0.89 -14.63
N ALA A 392 15.13 0.62 -14.37
CA ALA A 392 14.71 -0.11 -13.18
C ALA A 392 15.35 -1.50 -13.07
N LYS A 393 15.43 -2.25 -14.19
CA LYS A 393 16.10 -3.56 -14.22
C LYS A 393 17.61 -3.47 -14.00
N ALA A 394 18.26 -2.39 -14.46
CA ALA A 394 19.68 -2.17 -14.21
C ALA A 394 19.97 -1.84 -12.73
N LEU A 395 19.07 -1.13 -12.04
CA LEU A 395 19.22 -0.81 -10.61
C LEU A 395 19.25 -2.08 -9.74
N LEU A 396 18.56 -3.15 -10.15
CA LEU A 396 18.57 -4.42 -9.41
C LEU A 396 19.98 -5.00 -9.26
N ASP A 397 20.82 -4.90 -10.29
CA ASP A 397 22.20 -5.40 -10.27
C ASP A 397 23.11 -4.59 -9.33
N HIS A 398 22.64 -3.46 -8.86
CA HIS A 398 23.32 -2.61 -7.88
C HIS A 398 22.72 -2.73 -6.47
N GLY A 399 21.83 -3.71 -6.23
CA GLY A 399 21.21 -3.92 -4.91
C GLY A 399 20.20 -2.85 -4.50
N ILE A 400 19.67 -2.07 -5.46
CA ILE A 400 18.59 -1.11 -5.23
C ILE A 400 17.28 -1.72 -5.70
N HIS A 401 16.25 -1.71 -4.85
CA HIS A 401 14.91 -1.99 -5.32
C HIS A 401 14.47 -0.90 -6.30
N PRO A 402 13.92 -1.23 -7.48
CA PRO A 402 13.51 -0.22 -8.44
C PRO A 402 12.47 0.75 -7.88
N PRO A 403 12.50 2.03 -8.28
CA PRO A 403 11.41 2.96 -8.06
C PRO A 403 10.10 2.48 -8.68
N THR A 404 8.99 3.11 -8.35
CA THR A 404 7.71 2.87 -9.02
C THR A 404 7.79 3.34 -10.46
N MET A 405 7.45 2.44 -11.39
CA MET A 405 7.53 2.69 -12.83
C MET A 405 6.15 3.00 -13.41
N TYR A 406 6.11 3.83 -14.48
CA TYR A 406 4.89 4.10 -15.25
C TYR A 406 3.73 4.66 -14.42
N PHE A 407 4.04 5.25 -13.30
CA PHE A 407 3.09 5.89 -12.41
C PHE A 407 3.72 7.16 -11.80
N PRO A 408 2.96 8.26 -11.66
CA PRO A 408 1.55 8.45 -12.04
C PRO A 408 1.35 8.50 -13.56
N LEU A 409 0.13 8.15 -14.03
CA LEU A 409 -0.17 7.98 -15.46
C LEU A 409 -0.05 9.25 -16.30
N ILE A 410 -0.08 10.42 -15.66
CA ILE A 410 0.11 11.73 -16.31
C ILE A 410 1.56 12.01 -16.71
N VAL A 411 2.52 11.18 -16.25
CA VAL A 411 3.95 11.30 -16.59
C VAL A 411 4.38 10.09 -17.42
N HIS A 412 4.79 10.32 -18.65
CA HIS A 412 5.29 9.26 -19.53
C HIS A 412 6.66 8.77 -19.09
N GLU A 413 6.91 7.45 -19.19
CA GLU A 413 8.17 6.80 -18.78
C GLU A 413 8.60 7.23 -17.37
N ALA A 414 7.64 7.30 -16.43
CA ALA A 414 7.84 7.75 -15.08
C ALA A 414 8.68 6.79 -14.24
N LEU A 415 9.55 7.36 -13.41
CA LEU A 415 10.17 6.75 -12.24
C LEU A 415 9.85 7.62 -11.02
N MET A 416 9.08 7.08 -10.07
CA MET A 416 8.70 7.78 -8.85
C MET A 416 9.54 7.27 -7.67
N ILE A 417 10.19 8.18 -6.97
CA ILE A 417 11.15 7.91 -5.91
C ILE A 417 10.66 8.51 -4.59
N GLU A 418 10.58 7.67 -3.57
CA GLU A 418 10.32 8.06 -2.17
C GLU A 418 11.46 7.52 -1.29
N PRO A 419 12.45 8.34 -0.91
CA PRO A 419 13.60 7.88 -0.12
C PRO A 419 13.23 7.50 1.32
N THR A 420 12.21 8.11 1.88
CA THR A 420 11.81 8.11 3.29
C THR A 420 12.77 8.85 4.23
N GLU A 421 12.35 9.05 5.48
CA GLU A 421 13.16 9.66 6.53
C GLU A 421 14.19 8.70 7.15
N THR A 422 14.07 7.40 6.89
CA THR A 422 14.89 6.38 7.55
C THR A 422 16.24 6.17 6.89
N GLU A 423 16.47 6.76 5.73
CA GLU A 423 17.73 6.64 5.01
C GLU A 423 18.76 7.67 5.46
N SER A 424 20.01 7.23 5.59
CA SER A 424 21.12 8.12 5.89
C SER A 424 21.54 8.91 4.64
N ARG A 425 22.24 10.02 4.88
CA ARG A 425 22.82 10.82 3.78
C ARG A 425 23.77 9.99 2.92
N GLU A 426 24.55 9.12 3.54
CA GLU A 426 25.51 8.25 2.87
C GLU A 426 24.79 7.27 1.93
N THR A 427 23.68 6.66 2.38
CA THR A 427 22.83 5.81 1.54
C THR A 427 22.26 6.58 0.34
N LEU A 428 21.79 7.81 0.56
CA LEU A 428 21.27 8.65 -0.50
C LEU A 428 22.35 9.06 -1.51
N ASP A 429 23.56 9.41 -1.05
CA ASP A 429 24.71 9.75 -1.91
C ASP A 429 25.14 8.55 -2.76
N GLU A 430 25.18 7.32 -2.18
CA GLU A 430 25.46 6.09 -2.90
C GLU A 430 24.38 5.79 -3.96
N ALA A 431 23.11 5.89 -3.57
CA ALA A 431 22.00 5.70 -4.49
C ALA A 431 22.04 6.69 -5.67
N VAL A 432 22.26 7.97 -5.39
CA VAL A 432 22.43 9.00 -6.45
C VAL A 432 23.55 8.60 -7.41
N GLN A 433 24.72 8.18 -6.91
CA GLN A 433 25.82 7.76 -7.76
C GLN A 433 25.43 6.58 -8.64
N ILE A 434 24.73 5.57 -8.10
CA ILE A 434 24.25 4.42 -8.85
C ILE A 434 23.28 4.86 -9.97
N PHE A 435 22.34 5.77 -9.70
CA PHE A 435 21.44 6.31 -10.73
C PHE A 435 22.22 6.98 -11.85
N LEU A 436 23.24 7.78 -11.52
CA LEU A 436 24.08 8.47 -12.51
C LEU A 436 24.93 7.50 -13.34
N ASP A 437 25.46 6.46 -12.73
CA ASP A 437 26.24 5.40 -13.39
C ASP A 437 25.35 4.60 -14.36
N VAL A 438 24.13 4.25 -13.94
CA VAL A 438 23.14 3.56 -14.79
C VAL A 438 22.74 4.43 -15.98
N LEU A 439 22.51 5.73 -15.77
CA LEU A 439 22.22 6.67 -16.85
C LEU A 439 23.40 6.78 -17.84
N THR A 440 24.63 6.91 -17.34
CA THR A 440 25.84 6.95 -18.19
C THR A 440 25.98 5.67 -19.02
N LYS A 441 25.76 4.50 -18.43
CA LYS A 441 25.74 3.21 -19.13
C LYS A 441 24.66 3.17 -20.22
N SER A 442 23.46 3.68 -19.91
CA SER A 442 22.34 3.71 -20.86
C SER A 442 22.63 4.60 -22.07
N GLN A 443 23.37 5.68 -21.89
CA GLN A 443 23.78 6.59 -22.97
C GLN A 443 24.92 5.99 -23.82
N ALA A 444 25.86 5.28 -23.20
CA ALA A 444 27.01 4.69 -23.89
C ALA A 444 26.65 3.37 -24.61
N HIS A 445 25.75 2.58 -24.04
CA HIS A 445 25.41 1.24 -24.51
C HIS A 445 23.90 0.95 -24.39
N PRO A 446 23.04 1.70 -25.10
CA PRO A 446 21.58 1.57 -24.98
C PRO A 446 21.09 0.15 -25.33
N GLU A 447 21.73 -0.55 -26.25
CA GLU A 447 21.39 -1.91 -26.65
C GLU A 447 21.52 -2.93 -25.50
N LYS A 448 22.48 -2.71 -24.59
CA LYS A 448 22.70 -3.61 -23.44
C LYS A 448 21.67 -3.42 -22.34
N MET A 449 21.00 -2.28 -22.32
CA MET A 449 20.00 -2.00 -21.29
C MET A 449 18.83 -2.97 -21.34
N HIS A 450 18.52 -3.53 -22.49
CA HIS A 450 17.47 -4.52 -22.67
C HIS A 450 17.81 -5.91 -22.11
N GLU A 451 19.09 -6.16 -21.78
CA GLU A 451 19.56 -7.43 -21.24
C GLU A 451 19.57 -7.48 -19.70
N TYR A 452 19.54 -6.31 -19.03
CA TYR A 452 19.48 -6.25 -17.56
C TYR A 452 18.19 -6.88 -17.01
N PRO A 453 18.23 -7.51 -15.81
CA PRO A 453 19.36 -7.63 -14.87
C PRO A 453 20.30 -8.82 -15.21
N PHE A 454 21.58 -8.73 -14.82
CA PHE A 454 22.57 -9.79 -15.02
C PHE A 454 22.86 -10.59 -13.75
N GLU A 455 22.88 -9.93 -12.58
CA GLU A 455 23.33 -10.49 -11.30
C GLU A 455 22.20 -11.09 -10.47
N THR A 456 20.93 -10.85 -10.83
CA THR A 456 19.80 -11.39 -10.08
C THR A 456 19.54 -12.88 -10.39
N PRO A 457 18.94 -13.64 -9.45
CA PRO A 457 18.60 -15.06 -9.67
C PRO A 457 17.69 -15.32 -10.86
N VAL A 458 16.89 -14.33 -11.25
CA VAL A 458 15.94 -14.38 -12.36
C VAL A 458 16.19 -13.20 -13.29
N ARG A 459 16.27 -13.48 -14.57
CA ARG A 459 16.38 -12.46 -15.62
C ARG A 459 15.01 -11.85 -15.93
N ARG A 460 14.86 -11.19 -17.10
CA ARG A 460 13.57 -10.67 -17.55
C ARG A 460 12.55 -11.79 -17.69
N LEU A 461 11.37 -11.55 -17.17
CA LEU A 461 10.23 -12.46 -17.20
C LEU A 461 9.26 -12.04 -18.28
N ASP A 462 8.47 -13.00 -18.79
CA ASP A 462 7.31 -12.71 -19.64
C ASP A 462 6.12 -12.25 -18.78
N GLU A 463 6.19 -10.99 -18.33
CA GLU A 463 5.17 -10.38 -17.48
C GLU A 463 3.80 -10.31 -18.18
N VAL A 464 3.81 -10.06 -19.50
CA VAL A 464 2.59 -9.96 -20.31
C VAL A 464 1.91 -11.31 -20.45
N GLY A 465 2.67 -12.37 -20.74
CA GLY A 465 2.17 -13.74 -20.80
C GLY A 465 1.62 -14.20 -19.45
N ALA A 466 2.35 -13.93 -18.38
CA ALA A 466 1.93 -14.25 -17.01
C ALA A 466 0.62 -13.54 -16.61
N ALA A 467 0.43 -12.28 -16.99
CA ALA A 467 -0.78 -11.53 -16.71
C ALA A 467 -1.98 -12.01 -17.56
N ARG A 468 -1.76 -12.29 -18.86
CA ARG A 468 -2.84 -12.68 -19.79
C ARG A 468 -3.26 -14.14 -19.66
N LYS A 469 -2.33 -15.03 -19.29
CA LYS A 469 -2.55 -16.49 -19.19
C LYS A 469 -1.95 -17.02 -17.90
N PRO A 470 -2.48 -16.63 -16.72
CA PRO A 470 -1.89 -17.00 -15.44
C PRO A 470 -2.01 -18.50 -15.20
N VAL A 471 -0.91 -19.14 -14.81
CA VAL A 471 -0.86 -20.52 -14.33
C VAL A 471 -0.85 -20.46 -12.80
N VAL A 472 -2.02 -20.60 -12.19
CA VAL A 472 -2.23 -20.37 -10.75
C VAL A 472 -2.12 -21.62 -9.87
N ARG A 473 -1.71 -22.75 -10.46
CA ARG A 473 -1.51 -24.00 -9.70
C ARG A 473 -0.35 -24.78 -10.29
N TYR A 474 0.33 -25.54 -9.43
CA TYR A 474 1.33 -26.50 -9.88
C TYR A 474 0.67 -27.66 -10.63
N ILE A 475 1.18 -27.97 -11.82
CA ILE A 475 0.81 -29.17 -12.59
C ILE A 475 2.12 -29.89 -12.85
N SER A 476 2.32 -31.08 -12.24
CA SER A 476 3.49 -31.87 -12.56
C SER A 476 3.41 -32.34 -14.02
N TRP A 477 4.53 -32.31 -14.72
CA TRP A 477 4.60 -32.76 -16.12
C TRP A 477 4.28 -34.26 -16.27
N GLU A 478 4.39 -35.07 -15.21
CA GLU A 478 3.93 -36.45 -15.14
C GLU A 478 2.40 -36.58 -15.12
N MET A 479 1.69 -35.50 -14.76
CA MET A 479 0.23 -35.44 -14.69
C MET A 479 -0.39 -34.69 -15.88
N THR A 480 0.38 -34.40 -16.93
CA THR A 480 -0.20 -33.80 -18.13
C THR A 480 -1.09 -34.84 -18.81
N PRO A 481 -2.43 -34.70 -18.78
CA PRO A 481 -3.28 -35.66 -19.49
C PRO A 481 -3.02 -35.49 -21.00
N THR A 482 -2.68 -36.53 -21.67
CA THR A 482 -2.71 -36.64 -23.14
C THR A 482 -4.13 -36.44 -23.74
N SER A 483 -5.06 -35.89 -22.96
CA SER A 483 -6.48 -35.74 -23.29
C SER A 483 -7.11 -34.39 -22.95
N ILE A 484 -6.33 -33.29 -22.96
CA ILE A 484 -6.92 -31.97 -23.19
C ILE A 484 -6.56 -31.62 -24.63
N GLY A 485 -7.56 -31.71 -25.50
CA GLY A 485 -7.44 -31.59 -26.94
C GLY A 485 -6.60 -30.38 -27.40
N GLY A 486 -5.85 -30.63 -28.44
CA GLY A 486 -4.85 -29.78 -29.06
C GLY A 486 -5.15 -28.30 -29.04
N GLU A 487 -4.18 -27.56 -28.44
CA GLU A 487 -3.81 -26.20 -28.80
C GLU A 487 -2.80 -25.55 -27.83
N GLN A 488 -2.14 -26.32 -26.94
CA GLN A 488 -1.17 -25.75 -26.00
C GLN A 488 0.23 -26.42 -26.01
N GLN A 489 0.74 -26.76 -27.20
CA GLN A 489 2.15 -27.15 -27.38
C GLN A 489 2.92 -26.20 -28.31
N ALA A 490 2.89 -24.90 -28.03
CA ALA A 490 3.79 -23.97 -28.70
C ALA A 490 4.25 -22.93 -27.66
N GLY A 491 5.35 -23.17 -27.01
CA GLY A 491 5.97 -22.12 -26.24
C GLY A 491 6.89 -22.47 -25.06
N ILE A 492 7.43 -23.68 -24.96
CA ILE A 492 8.58 -23.91 -24.05
C ILE A 492 9.61 -24.78 -24.80
N SER A 493 10.30 -24.18 -25.75
CA SER A 493 11.58 -24.71 -26.24
C SER A 493 12.72 -23.87 -25.63
N GLY A 494 13.08 -24.16 -24.40
CA GLY A 494 14.35 -23.74 -23.83
C GLY A 494 15.48 -24.51 -24.47
N GLY A 495 16.15 -23.88 -25.43
CA GLY A 495 17.36 -24.43 -26.05
C GLY A 495 18.51 -24.49 -25.06
N SER A 496 18.78 -25.65 -24.49
CA SER A 496 20.10 -25.98 -23.94
C SER A 496 21.04 -26.32 -25.09
N GLN A 497 21.82 -25.38 -25.56
CA GLN A 497 23.05 -25.67 -26.29
C GLN A 497 24.23 -25.41 -25.37
N SER A 498 24.88 -26.49 -24.93
CA SER A 498 26.19 -26.48 -24.34
C SER A 498 27.24 -26.15 -25.44
N PRO A 499 28.24 -25.31 -25.19
CA PRO A 499 29.35 -25.15 -26.11
C PRO A 499 30.33 -26.31 -25.96
N SER A 500 30.69 -26.91 -27.08
CA SER A 500 31.87 -27.71 -27.22
C SER A 500 33.11 -26.83 -27.32
#